data_550c1bd757e0b93b7528d1d38f5e5127
#
_entry.id   550c1bd757e0b93b7528d1d38f5e5127
#
_cell.length_a   1.000
_cell.length_b   1.000
_cell.length_c   1.000
_cell.angle_alpha   90.00
_cell.angle_beta   90.00
_cell.angle_gamma   90.00
#
_symmetry.space_group_name_H-M   'P 1'
#
loop_
_entity.id
_entity.type
_entity.pdbx_description
1 polymer ?
#
loop_
_entity_poly.entity_id
_entity_poly.type
_entity_poly.pdbx_seq_one_letter_code
_entity_poly.pdbx_strand_id
1 'polypeptide(L)'
;MDAQELLQKLTGGGIVQKAVFSELAWPTDEFQSLRFAECLFEKINFLDACLSGASFVRCQFGRCRFAHADLQDAEFEDVEFVDRTEGPSGCHFLISDLRGSKFVRCDLSLCVIERSELHSITMEDCNLRGVRLERVNFSRAYSRKIISTRATFRGCNLELADLADVRLPDGDFSRCRFREADLSGADLTNADLGDADLYQANLMGAKLAGANLRGADISGLDLRELGSFTGLKINPDQALTLLAGAGINVARPTATE
;
A
#
# COMPACT_ATOMS: atom_id res chain seq x y z
N MET A 1 28.55 -11.38 4.49
CA MET A 1 29.32 -10.28 3.84
C MET A 1 29.58 -9.24 4.91
N ASP A 2 30.82 -8.78 5.04
CA ASP A 2 31.15 -7.72 5.99
C ASP A 2 30.96 -6.31 5.37
N ALA A 3 31.07 -5.25 6.19
CA ALA A 3 30.83 -3.88 5.76
C ALA A 3 31.83 -3.39 4.70
N GLN A 4 33.09 -3.84 4.73
CA GLN A 4 34.11 -3.44 3.76
C GLN A 4 33.85 -4.10 2.39
N GLU A 5 33.53 -5.39 2.39
CA GLU A 5 33.16 -6.12 1.16
C GLU A 5 31.89 -5.54 0.51
N LEU A 6 30.90 -5.15 1.34
CA LEU A 6 29.70 -4.46 0.87
C LEU A 6 30.07 -3.13 0.19
N LEU A 7 30.79 -2.26 0.87
CA LEU A 7 31.22 -0.96 0.34
C LEU A 7 31.98 -1.10 -0.99
N GLN A 8 32.88 -2.05 -1.12
CA GLN A 8 33.60 -2.31 -2.35
C GLN A 8 32.68 -2.72 -3.51
N LYS A 9 31.65 -3.53 -3.25
CA LYS A 9 30.67 -3.93 -4.25
C LYS A 9 29.74 -2.78 -4.64
N LEU A 10 29.30 -1.97 -3.69
CA LEU A 10 28.43 -0.83 -3.94
C LEU A 10 29.14 0.28 -4.75
N THR A 11 30.41 0.55 -4.46
CA THR A 11 31.21 1.54 -5.20
C THR A 11 31.55 1.09 -6.63
N GLY A 12 31.52 -0.21 -6.90
CA GLY A 12 31.79 -0.79 -8.22
C GLY A 12 30.63 -0.66 -9.23
N GLY A 13 29.46 -0.18 -8.84
CA GLY A 13 28.31 0.06 -9.73
C GLY A 13 27.68 -1.19 -10.34
N GLY A 14 28.01 -2.39 -9.84
CA GLY A 14 27.52 -3.66 -10.32
C GLY A 14 26.21 -4.11 -9.64
N ILE A 15 25.65 -5.23 -10.13
CA ILE A 15 24.54 -5.91 -9.46
C ILE A 15 25.12 -6.81 -8.36
N VAL A 16 24.63 -6.61 -7.12
CA VAL A 16 24.92 -7.53 -6.02
C VAL A 16 23.94 -8.69 -6.09
N GLN A 17 24.44 -9.90 -6.25
CA GLN A 17 23.59 -11.08 -6.40
C GLN A 17 23.87 -12.15 -5.34
N LYS A 18 22.80 -12.82 -4.89
CA LYS A 18 22.87 -13.99 -4.00
C LYS A 18 23.70 -13.75 -2.73
N ALA A 19 23.68 -12.53 -2.25
CA ALA A 19 24.40 -12.14 -1.05
C ALA A 19 23.49 -12.22 0.18
N VAL A 20 24.08 -12.57 1.32
CA VAL A 20 23.41 -12.56 2.61
C VAL A 20 24.02 -11.45 3.46
N PHE A 21 23.16 -10.55 3.93
CA PHE A 21 23.50 -9.47 4.85
C PHE A 21 22.77 -9.73 6.17
N SER A 22 23.48 -9.83 7.27
CA SER A 22 22.87 -10.09 8.57
C SER A 22 23.52 -9.23 9.62
N GLU A 23 22.71 -8.60 10.48
CA GLU A 23 23.13 -7.81 11.64
C GLU A 23 24.20 -6.74 11.33
N LEU A 24 24.17 -6.20 10.11
CA LEU A 24 25.12 -5.23 9.60
C LEU A 24 24.60 -3.81 9.81
N ALA A 25 25.48 -2.88 10.19
CA ALA A 25 25.20 -1.45 10.07
C ALA A 25 25.23 -1.05 8.60
N TRP A 26 24.09 -0.60 8.07
CA TRP A 26 24.01 -0.16 6.68
C TRP A 26 24.76 1.17 6.50
N PRO A 27 25.58 1.31 5.44
CA PRO A 27 26.27 2.56 5.19
C PRO A 27 25.27 3.68 4.80
N THR A 28 25.57 4.89 5.27
CA THR A 28 24.76 6.09 4.98
C THR A 28 25.28 6.88 3.79
N ASP A 29 26.34 6.39 3.12
CA ASP A 29 26.90 7.01 1.93
C ASP A 29 25.91 6.96 0.76
N GLU A 30 25.97 7.96 -0.11
CA GLU A 30 25.18 7.99 -1.35
C GLU A 30 25.84 7.11 -2.41
N PHE A 31 25.17 6.03 -2.80
CA PHE A 31 25.61 5.17 -3.88
C PHE A 31 24.66 5.35 -5.06
N GLN A 32 25.23 5.47 -6.26
CA GLN A 32 24.43 5.57 -7.48
C GLN A 32 23.98 4.18 -7.97
N SER A 33 22.72 4.10 -8.35
CA SER A 33 22.16 2.93 -9.06
C SER A 33 22.38 1.58 -8.36
N LEU A 34 22.11 1.51 -7.06
CA LEU A 34 22.17 0.26 -6.31
C LEU A 34 21.23 -0.80 -6.91
N ARG A 35 21.76 -1.98 -7.19
CA ARG A 35 20.97 -3.10 -7.71
C ARG A 35 21.26 -4.37 -6.95
N PHE A 36 20.19 -4.99 -6.44
CA PHE A 36 20.28 -6.24 -5.69
C PHE A 36 19.37 -7.28 -6.34
N ALA A 37 19.87 -8.50 -6.52
CA ALA A 37 19.10 -9.62 -7.02
C ALA A 37 19.30 -10.85 -6.16
N GLU A 38 18.20 -11.51 -5.77
CA GLU A 38 18.23 -12.76 -4.99
C GLU A 38 19.03 -12.64 -3.68
N CYS A 39 19.01 -11.44 -3.06
CA CYS A 39 19.74 -11.17 -1.82
C CYS A 39 18.84 -11.35 -0.60
N LEU A 40 19.43 -11.75 0.52
CA LEU A 40 18.80 -11.85 1.82
C LEU A 40 19.34 -10.74 2.74
N PHE A 41 18.45 -9.93 3.29
CA PHE A 41 18.73 -8.93 4.31
C PHE A 41 18.03 -9.35 5.60
N GLU A 42 18.78 -9.64 6.64
CA GLU A 42 18.23 -10.15 7.89
C GLU A 42 18.63 -9.26 9.06
N LYS A 43 17.64 -8.78 9.82
CA LYS A 43 17.83 -7.92 10.99
C LYS A 43 18.68 -6.68 10.70
N ILE A 44 18.54 -6.10 9.53
CA ILE A 44 19.24 -4.87 9.13
C ILE A 44 18.45 -3.65 9.57
N ASN A 45 19.14 -2.70 10.20
CA ASN A 45 18.61 -1.37 10.43
C ASN A 45 19.15 -0.43 9.34
N PHE A 46 18.28 -0.06 8.40
CA PHE A 46 18.55 0.92 7.35
C PHE A 46 18.34 2.35 7.86
N LEU A 47 18.96 2.68 8.97
CA LEU A 47 18.88 4.04 9.54
C LEU A 47 19.61 5.03 8.64
N ASP A 48 18.91 6.11 8.23
CA ASP A 48 19.39 7.17 7.34
C ASP A 48 19.99 6.64 6.01
N ALA A 49 19.55 5.45 5.57
CA ALA A 49 20.08 4.81 4.36
C ALA A 49 19.65 5.55 3.09
N CYS A 50 20.61 5.83 2.21
CA CYS A 50 20.37 6.40 0.87
C CYS A 50 20.11 5.27 -0.13
N LEU A 51 18.84 4.97 -0.40
CA LEU A 51 18.38 3.91 -1.30
C LEU A 51 17.52 4.46 -2.45
N SER A 52 17.62 5.77 -2.71
CA SER A 52 16.89 6.43 -3.79
C SER A 52 17.26 5.83 -5.15
N GLY A 53 16.24 5.45 -5.95
CA GLY A 53 16.40 4.78 -7.22
C GLY A 53 17.04 3.39 -7.17
N ALA A 54 17.18 2.79 -5.99
CA ALA A 54 17.69 1.44 -5.85
C ALA A 54 16.71 0.41 -6.41
N SER A 55 17.23 -0.69 -6.97
CA SER A 55 16.41 -1.78 -7.51
C SER A 55 16.67 -3.08 -6.75
N PHE A 56 15.59 -3.72 -6.32
CA PHE A 56 15.60 -4.99 -5.60
C PHE A 56 14.71 -6.00 -6.35
N VAL A 57 15.31 -7.10 -6.81
CA VAL A 57 14.60 -8.15 -7.55
C VAL A 57 14.75 -9.49 -6.84
N ARG A 58 13.65 -10.13 -6.52
CA ARG A 58 13.61 -11.42 -5.80
C ARG A 58 14.45 -11.42 -4.52
N CYS A 59 14.45 -10.30 -3.80
CA CYS A 59 15.14 -10.15 -2.53
C CYS A 59 14.21 -10.47 -1.34
N GLN A 60 14.80 -10.74 -0.18
CA GLN A 60 14.08 -10.97 1.06
C GLN A 60 14.60 -10.04 2.15
N PHE A 61 13.69 -9.40 2.88
CA PHE A 61 13.98 -8.54 4.03
C PHE A 61 13.32 -9.15 5.27
N GLY A 62 14.08 -9.86 6.09
CA GLY A 62 13.61 -10.44 7.34
C GLY A 62 13.90 -9.54 8.53
N ARG A 63 12.87 -9.09 9.26
CA ARG A 63 13.00 -8.25 10.47
C ARG A 63 13.83 -6.99 10.26
N CYS A 64 13.73 -6.41 9.08
CA CYS A 64 14.45 -5.18 8.77
C CYS A 64 13.64 -3.94 9.19
N ARG A 65 14.36 -2.87 9.50
CA ARG A 65 13.79 -1.57 9.82
C ARG A 65 14.37 -0.51 8.91
N PHE A 66 13.50 0.21 8.24
CA PHE A 66 13.84 1.39 7.44
C PHE A 66 13.44 2.62 8.25
N ALA A 67 14.41 3.25 8.89
CA ALA A 67 14.18 4.44 9.71
C ALA A 67 14.88 5.64 9.06
N HIS A 68 14.12 6.70 8.75
CA HIS A 68 14.59 7.87 8.01
C HIS A 68 15.27 7.53 6.66
N ALA A 69 14.93 6.37 6.08
CA ALA A 69 15.54 5.92 4.84
C ALA A 69 14.97 6.69 3.64
N ASP A 70 15.85 7.10 2.73
CA ASP A 70 15.46 7.62 1.42
C ASP A 70 15.28 6.46 0.43
N LEU A 71 14.03 6.19 0.08
CA LEU A 71 13.57 5.15 -0.84
C LEU A 71 12.86 5.77 -2.05
N GLN A 72 13.09 7.09 -2.33
CA GLN A 72 12.47 7.75 -3.46
C GLN A 72 12.80 7.01 -4.76
N ASP A 73 11.76 6.80 -5.58
CA ASP A 73 11.88 6.13 -6.87
C ASP A 73 12.54 4.73 -6.82
N ALA A 74 12.63 4.11 -5.62
CA ALA A 74 13.14 2.74 -5.49
C ALA A 74 12.16 1.72 -6.08
N GLU A 75 12.69 0.66 -6.70
CA GLU A 75 11.91 -0.39 -7.35
C GLU A 75 12.10 -1.73 -6.66
N PHE A 76 10.98 -2.38 -6.35
CA PHE A 76 10.92 -3.69 -5.72
C PHE A 76 10.07 -4.62 -6.59
N GLU A 77 10.66 -5.72 -7.05
CA GLU A 77 9.97 -6.72 -7.86
C GLU A 77 10.17 -8.11 -7.28
N ASP A 78 9.06 -8.81 -7.02
CA ASP A 78 9.05 -10.15 -6.40
C ASP A 78 9.82 -10.17 -5.05
N VAL A 79 9.66 -9.15 -4.20
CA VAL A 79 10.38 -8.99 -2.93
C VAL A 79 9.50 -9.36 -1.76
N GLU A 80 10.08 -10.05 -0.77
CA GLU A 80 9.42 -10.38 0.50
C GLU A 80 9.92 -9.48 1.62
N PHE A 81 9.00 -8.82 2.34
CA PHE A 81 9.29 -7.99 3.53
C PHE A 81 8.79 -8.62 4.82
N VAL A 82 8.60 -9.92 4.83
CA VAL A 82 8.07 -10.66 5.97
C VAL A 82 8.99 -11.81 6.34
N ASP A 83 9.34 -11.88 7.64
CA ASP A 83 10.01 -13.07 8.21
C ASP A 83 8.96 -14.05 8.72
N ARG A 84 9.09 -15.31 8.35
CA ARG A 84 8.20 -16.39 8.79
C ARG A 84 8.89 -17.45 9.65
N THR A 85 10.16 -17.26 10.00
CA THR A 85 10.99 -18.27 10.66
C THR A 85 10.63 -18.48 12.13
N GLU A 86 10.38 -17.39 12.88
CA GLU A 86 10.04 -17.43 14.31
C GLU A 86 8.64 -16.85 14.60
N GLY A 87 7.74 -16.95 13.64
CA GLY A 87 6.44 -16.32 13.62
C GLY A 87 6.41 -15.14 12.65
N PRO A 88 5.27 -14.92 11.96
CA PRO A 88 5.21 -13.92 10.90
C PRO A 88 5.42 -12.51 11.46
N SER A 89 6.40 -11.80 10.91
CA SER A 89 6.75 -10.42 11.28
C SER A 89 7.12 -9.63 10.03
N GLY A 90 6.40 -8.55 9.76
CA GLY A 90 6.71 -7.62 8.67
C GLY A 90 7.83 -6.64 9.02
N CYS A 91 8.39 -6.01 8.00
CA CYS A 91 9.34 -4.91 8.16
C CYS A 91 8.64 -3.62 8.63
N HIS A 92 9.43 -2.70 9.19
CA HIS A 92 8.94 -1.41 9.68
C HIS A 92 9.60 -0.26 8.91
N PHE A 93 8.78 0.56 8.25
CA PHE A 93 9.16 1.80 7.58
C PHE A 93 8.76 2.98 8.46
N LEU A 94 9.73 3.66 9.05
CA LEU A 94 9.49 4.74 10.01
C LEU A 94 10.08 6.06 9.49
N ILE A 95 9.27 7.08 9.30
CA ILE A 95 9.68 8.42 8.83
C ILE A 95 10.54 8.32 7.55
N SER A 96 10.19 7.38 6.68
CA SER A 96 10.92 7.12 5.44
C SER A 96 10.28 7.84 4.25
N ASP A 97 11.10 8.15 3.27
CA ASP A 97 10.66 8.75 2.02
C ASP A 97 10.47 7.66 0.94
N LEU A 98 9.22 7.30 0.66
CA LEU A 98 8.83 6.29 -0.32
C LEU A 98 8.20 6.94 -1.57
N ARG A 99 8.39 8.25 -1.78
CA ARG A 99 7.80 8.96 -2.91
C ARG A 99 8.26 8.37 -4.24
N GLY A 100 7.30 8.09 -5.12
CA GLY A 100 7.58 7.53 -6.45
C GLY A 100 8.05 6.08 -6.44
N SER A 101 8.23 5.44 -5.28
CA SER A 101 8.66 4.06 -5.22
C SER A 101 7.62 3.11 -5.82
N LYS A 102 8.11 1.98 -6.36
CA LYS A 102 7.30 0.99 -7.04
C LYS A 102 7.49 -0.39 -6.46
N PHE A 103 6.39 -1.05 -6.11
CA PHE A 103 6.34 -2.42 -5.62
C PHE A 103 5.48 -3.26 -6.56
N VAL A 104 6.03 -4.31 -7.12
CA VAL A 104 5.32 -5.22 -8.03
C VAL A 104 5.45 -6.65 -7.52
N ARG A 105 4.32 -7.31 -7.31
CA ARG A 105 4.24 -8.69 -6.79
C ARG A 105 5.04 -8.90 -5.49
N CYS A 106 5.08 -7.89 -4.63
CA CYS A 106 5.79 -7.95 -3.37
C CYS A 106 4.90 -8.48 -2.23
N ASP A 107 5.52 -9.09 -1.22
CA ASP A 107 4.86 -9.43 0.03
C ASP A 107 5.26 -8.45 1.14
N LEU A 108 4.36 -7.52 1.46
CA LEU A 108 4.47 -6.57 2.55
C LEU A 108 3.49 -6.91 3.68
N SER A 109 3.04 -8.17 3.78
CA SER A 109 2.10 -8.55 4.85
C SER A 109 2.69 -8.24 6.22
N LEU A 110 1.82 -7.76 7.13
CA LEU A 110 2.16 -7.35 8.49
C LEU A 110 3.20 -6.22 8.60
N CYS A 111 3.60 -5.59 7.50
CA CYS A 111 4.47 -4.43 7.56
C CYS A 111 3.78 -3.25 8.23
N VAL A 112 4.58 -2.39 8.86
CA VAL A 112 4.13 -1.11 9.41
C VAL A 112 4.80 0.02 8.64
N ILE A 113 4.01 0.92 8.09
CA ILE A 113 4.50 2.13 7.43
C ILE A 113 4.01 3.31 8.26
N GLU A 114 4.91 3.96 8.98
CA GLU A 114 4.57 4.99 9.96
C GLU A 114 5.22 6.33 9.60
N ARG A 115 4.44 7.42 9.64
CA ARG A 115 4.89 8.81 9.42
C ARG A 115 5.73 9.01 8.16
N SER A 116 5.50 8.21 7.15
CA SER A 116 6.30 8.16 5.91
C SER A 116 5.62 8.90 4.76
N GLU A 117 6.44 9.37 3.81
CA GLU A 117 5.99 10.06 2.61
C GLU A 117 5.75 9.06 1.48
N LEU A 118 4.51 8.98 0.95
CA LEU A 118 4.10 7.99 -0.04
C LEU A 118 3.50 8.61 -1.32
N HIS A 119 3.70 9.91 -1.57
CA HIS A 119 3.18 10.54 -2.78
C HIS A 119 3.70 9.85 -4.04
N SER A 120 2.80 9.50 -4.95
CA SER A 120 3.10 8.77 -6.21
C SER A 120 3.63 7.34 -6.02
N ILE A 121 3.46 6.73 -4.85
CA ILE A 121 3.76 5.31 -4.66
C ILE A 121 2.89 4.45 -5.58
N THR A 122 3.46 3.38 -6.11
CA THR A 122 2.76 2.37 -6.91
C THR A 122 2.96 0.99 -6.31
N MET A 123 1.85 0.32 -5.98
CA MET A 123 1.83 -1.08 -5.53
C MET A 123 0.91 -1.87 -6.46
N GLU A 124 1.46 -2.83 -7.19
CA GLU A 124 0.71 -3.67 -8.13
C GLU A 124 0.83 -5.15 -7.76
N ASP A 125 -0.33 -5.81 -7.64
CA ASP A 125 -0.45 -7.24 -7.34
C ASP A 125 0.32 -7.67 -6.06
N CYS A 126 0.40 -6.77 -5.07
CA CYS A 126 1.12 -6.98 -3.82
C CYS A 126 0.24 -7.63 -2.74
N ASN A 127 0.87 -8.40 -1.86
CA ASN A 127 0.26 -8.87 -0.63
C ASN A 127 0.51 -7.87 0.51
N LEU A 128 -0.54 -7.14 0.90
CA LEU A 128 -0.55 -6.13 1.97
C LEU A 128 -1.42 -6.59 3.16
N ARG A 129 -1.65 -7.91 3.30
CA ARG A 129 -2.51 -8.45 4.36
C ARG A 129 -2.02 -8.05 5.74
N GLY A 130 -2.88 -7.37 6.51
CA GLY A 130 -2.55 -6.90 7.85
C GLY A 130 -1.51 -5.78 7.88
N VAL A 131 -1.23 -5.08 6.77
CA VAL A 131 -0.39 -3.88 6.76
C VAL A 131 -1.04 -2.79 7.61
N ARG A 132 -0.22 -1.97 8.27
CA ARG A 132 -0.69 -0.77 8.98
C ARG A 132 -0.08 0.48 8.36
N LEU A 133 -0.95 1.41 7.93
CA LEU A 133 -0.55 2.70 7.39
C LEU A 133 -0.83 3.81 8.42
N GLU A 134 0.14 4.08 9.29
CA GLU A 134 -0.02 4.98 10.42
C GLU A 134 0.51 6.39 10.11
N ARG A 135 -0.36 7.39 10.05
CA ARG A 135 0.01 8.80 9.83
C ARG A 135 0.86 9.03 8.57
N VAL A 136 0.62 8.25 7.54
CA VAL A 136 1.31 8.37 6.25
C VAL A 136 0.81 9.57 5.45
N ASN A 137 1.65 10.12 4.57
CA ASN A 137 1.32 11.25 3.73
C ASN A 137 1.39 10.87 2.24
N PHE A 138 0.25 10.93 1.55
CA PHE A 138 0.15 10.72 0.11
C PHE A 138 0.13 12.03 -0.70
N SER A 139 0.22 13.18 -0.02
CA SER A 139 0.06 14.48 -0.66
C SER A 139 1.38 15.16 -0.93
N ARG A 140 1.43 15.91 -2.03
CA ARG A 140 2.52 16.83 -2.35
C ARG A 140 1.96 18.19 -2.69
N ALA A 141 2.45 19.22 -1.99
CA ALA A 141 2.12 20.60 -2.30
C ALA A 141 3.06 21.13 -3.39
N TYR A 142 2.52 21.45 -4.56
CA TYR A 142 3.27 22.12 -5.64
C TYR A 142 3.19 23.65 -5.50
N SER A 143 2.17 24.16 -4.84
CA SER A 143 2.00 25.57 -4.47
C SER A 143 1.05 25.67 -3.29
N ARG A 144 0.84 26.92 -2.76
CA ARG A 144 -0.15 27.15 -1.69
C ARG A 144 -1.59 26.74 -2.05
N LYS A 145 -1.89 26.56 -3.34
CA LYS A 145 -3.24 26.24 -3.85
C LYS A 145 -3.34 24.87 -4.55
N ILE A 146 -2.22 24.24 -4.88
CA ILE A 146 -2.20 23.00 -5.63
C ILE A 146 -1.56 21.91 -4.75
N ILE A 147 -2.42 21.07 -4.21
CA ILE A 147 -2.02 19.85 -3.50
C ILE A 147 -2.45 18.69 -4.39
N SER A 148 -1.54 17.80 -4.69
CA SER A 148 -1.83 16.55 -5.40
C SER A 148 -1.71 15.40 -4.42
N THR A 149 -2.72 14.54 -4.38
CA THR A 149 -2.67 13.23 -3.75
C THR A 149 -2.60 12.20 -4.86
N ARG A 150 -1.65 11.30 -4.79
CA ARG A 150 -1.49 10.27 -5.82
C ARG A 150 -0.89 9.01 -5.23
N ALA A 151 -1.59 7.90 -5.37
CA ALA A 151 -1.04 6.57 -5.13
C ALA A 151 -1.88 5.53 -5.88
N THR A 152 -1.24 4.41 -6.19
CA THR A 152 -1.86 3.29 -6.89
C THR A 152 -1.64 2.01 -6.07
N PHE A 153 -2.76 1.29 -5.80
CA PHE A 153 -2.76 0.00 -5.09
C PHE A 153 -3.56 -1.03 -5.91
N ARG A 154 -3.19 -1.25 -7.14
CA ARG A 154 -3.98 -2.07 -8.06
C ARG A 154 -3.79 -3.57 -7.82
N GLY A 155 -4.91 -4.31 -7.70
CA GLY A 155 -4.89 -5.77 -7.53
C GLY A 155 -4.29 -6.27 -6.22
N CYS A 156 -4.08 -5.38 -5.25
CA CYS A 156 -3.45 -5.72 -3.98
C CYS A 156 -4.39 -6.46 -3.02
N ASN A 157 -3.81 -7.33 -2.20
CA ASN A 157 -4.51 -7.95 -1.08
C ASN A 157 -4.33 -7.12 0.18
N LEU A 158 -5.35 -6.35 0.56
CA LEU A 158 -5.41 -5.50 1.75
C LEU A 158 -6.32 -6.08 2.85
N GLU A 159 -6.52 -7.41 2.85
CA GLU A 159 -7.30 -8.09 3.89
C GLU A 159 -6.71 -7.83 5.27
N LEU A 160 -7.57 -7.49 6.26
CA LEU A 160 -7.17 -7.14 7.63
C LEU A 160 -6.21 -5.94 7.73
N ALA A 161 -6.05 -5.14 6.68
CA ALA A 161 -5.20 -3.96 6.70
C ALA A 161 -5.81 -2.85 7.56
N ASP A 162 -4.97 -2.07 8.24
CA ASP A 162 -5.36 -0.86 8.95
C ASP A 162 -5.03 0.37 8.10
N LEU A 163 -6.07 0.99 7.56
CA LEU A 163 -6.07 2.18 6.72
C LEU A 163 -6.94 3.28 7.33
N ALA A 164 -7.19 3.20 8.66
CA ALA A 164 -8.02 4.18 9.34
C ALA A 164 -7.46 5.60 9.15
N ASP A 165 -8.35 6.57 8.91
CA ASP A 165 -8.04 7.99 8.69
C ASP A 165 -7.08 8.30 7.51
N VAL A 166 -6.77 7.33 6.65
CA VAL A 166 -5.94 7.53 5.45
C VAL A 166 -6.59 8.57 4.54
N ARG A 167 -5.79 9.49 4.00
CA ARG A 167 -6.25 10.52 3.05
C ARG A 167 -5.68 10.25 1.67
N LEU A 168 -6.49 9.63 0.84
CA LEU A 168 -6.11 9.29 -0.53
C LEU A 168 -7.26 9.55 -1.51
N PRO A 169 -7.71 10.82 -1.65
CA PRO A 169 -8.63 11.16 -2.71
C PRO A 169 -7.97 10.89 -4.09
N ASP A 170 -8.79 10.53 -5.06
CA ASP A 170 -8.37 10.14 -6.41
C ASP A 170 -7.42 8.92 -6.47
N GLY A 171 -7.30 8.13 -5.39
CA GLY A 171 -6.48 6.91 -5.34
C GLY A 171 -7.03 5.78 -6.22
N ASP A 172 -6.14 4.97 -6.80
CA ASP A 172 -6.52 3.76 -7.55
C ASP A 172 -6.37 2.52 -6.66
N PHE A 173 -7.50 1.96 -6.26
CA PHE A 173 -7.63 0.72 -5.50
C PHE A 173 -8.40 -0.35 -6.30
N SER A 174 -8.41 -0.24 -7.61
CA SER A 174 -9.13 -1.18 -8.46
C SER A 174 -8.65 -2.63 -8.25
N ARG A 175 -9.60 -3.55 -8.20
CA ARG A 175 -9.39 -5.00 -7.98
C ARG A 175 -8.68 -5.35 -6.67
N CYS A 176 -8.65 -4.45 -5.68
CA CYS A 176 -8.12 -4.74 -4.35
C CYS A 176 -9.08 -5.58 -3.51
N ARG A 177 -8.53 -6.37 -2.58
CA ARG A 177 -9.29 -7.09 -1.57
C ARG A 177 -9.14 -6.40 -0.23
N PHE A 178 -10.26 -5.89 0.33
CA PHE A 178 -10.34 -5.21 1.61
C PHE A 178 -11.13 -5.98 2.66
N ARG A 179 -11.22 -7.29 2.54
CA ARG A 179 -11.98 -8.09 3.52
C ARG A 179 -11.50 -7.81 4.93
N GLU A 180 -12.45 -7.45 5.80
CA GLU A 180 -12.16 -7.15 7.21
C GLU A 180 -11.10 -6.04 7.41
N ALA A 181 -10.82 -5.22 6.39
CA ALA A 181 -9.92 -4.07 6.53
C ALA A 181 -10.60 -2.93 7.28
N ASP A 182 -9.81 -2.15 8.02
CA ASP A 182 -10.29 -0.92 8.63
C ASP A 182 -10.01 0.29 7.71
N LEU A 183 -11.08 0.86 7.18
CA LEU A 183 -11.11 2.07 6.35
C LEU A 183 -11.88 3.20 7.07
N SER A 184 -12.08 3.08 8.39
CA SER A 184 -12.84 4.06 9.15
C SER A 184 -12.21 5.46 9.04
N GLY A 185 -13.04 6.46 8.80
CA GLY A 185 -12.61 7.84 8.62
C GLY A 185 -11.79 8.12 7.36
N ALA A 186 -11.48 7.13 6.54
CA ALA A 186 -10.67 7.29 5.33
C ALA A 186 -11.28 8.28 4.34
N ASP A 187 -10.47 9.15 3.74
CA ASP A 187 -10.89 10.03 2.65
C ASP A 187 -10.53 9.39 1.30
N LEU A 188 -11.51 8.74 0.70
CA LEU A 188 -11.45 8.06 -0.60
C LEU A 188 -12.31 8.80 -1.64
N THR A 189 -12.44 10.12 -1.51
CA THR A 189 -13.18 10.95 -2.45
C THR A 189 -12.65 10.75 -3.87
N ASN A 190 -13.53 10.45 -4.85
CA ASN A 190 -13.22 10.12 -6.24
C ASN A 190 -12.31 8.89 -6.44
N ALA A 191 -11.99 8.13 -5.42
CA ALA A 191 -11.13 6.95 -5.57
C ALA A 191 -11.74 5.91 -6.51
N ASP A 192 -10.89 5.16 -7.21
CA ASP A 192 -11.32 4.00 -8.00
C ASP A 192 -11.22 2.73 -7.15
N LEU A 193 -12.38 2.17 -6.80
CA LEU A 193 -12.58 0.90 -6.10
C LEU A 193 -13.28 -0.11 -7.01
N GLY A 194 -13.19 0.07 -8.33
CA GLY A 194 -13.79 -0.82 -9.31
C GLY A 194 -13.33 -2.27 -9.12
N ASP A 195 -14.30 -3.20 -9.13
CA ASP A 195 -14.04 -4.64 -8.93
C ASP A 195 -13.34 -5.00 -7.60
N ALA A 196 -13.35 -4.11 -6.61
CA ALA A 196 -12.77 -4.38 -5.28
C ALA A 196 -13.69 -5.28 -4.44
N ASP A 197 -13.11 -6.03 -3.51
CA ASP A 197 -13.84 -6.82 -2.52
C ASP A 197 -13.83 -6.09 -1.17
N LEU A 198 -14.96 -5.46 -0.82
CA LEU A 198 -15.17 -4.71 0.42
C LEU A 198 -15.97 -5.50 1.46
N TYR A 199 -16.08 -6.82 1.30
CA TYR A 199 -16.82 -7.66 2.23
C TYR A 199 -16.33 -7.49 3.68
N GLN A 200 -17.23 -7.09 4.57
CA GLN A 200 -16.95 -6.82 5.99
C GLN A 200 -15.87 -5.74 6.25
N ALA A 201 -15.51 -4.92 5.27
CA ALA A 201 -14.65 -3.77 5.51
C ALA A 201 -15.36 -2.75 6.40
N ASN A 202 -14.64 -2.20 7.38
CA ASN A 202 -15.14 -1.12 8.23
C ASN A 202 -15.00 0.22 7.49
N LEU A 203 -16.12 0.79 7.06
CA LEU A 203 -16.19 2.07 6.34
C LEU A 203 -16.84 3.18 7.17
N MET A 204 -16.92 3.02 8.48
CA MET A 204 -17.55 4.01 9.36
C MET A 204 -16.88 5.39 9.23
N GLY A 205 -17.65 6.40 8.86
CA GLY A 205 -17.13 7.75 8.64
C GLY A 205 -16.31 7.96 7.38
N ALA A 206 -16.07 6.92 6.56
CA ALA A 206 -15.32 7.03 5.32
C ALA A 206 -16.01 7.96 4.31
N LYS A 207 -15.22 8.73 3.55
CA LYS A 207 -15.71 9.62 2.50
C LYS A 207 -15.54 8.96 1.14
N LEU A 208 -16.66 8.63 0.50
CA LEU A 208 -16.75 8.00 -0.81
C LEU A 208 -17.42 8.90 -1.86
N ALA A 209 -17.44 10.23 -1.64
CA ALA A 209 -18.02 11.14 -2.61
C ALA A 209 -17.32 11.01 -3.98
N GLY A 210 -18.10 10.75 -5.05
CA GLY A 210 -17.59 10.56 -6.41
C GLY A 210 -16.83 9.26 -6.66
N ALA A 211 -16.59 8.43 -5.65
CA ALA A 211 -15.85 7.18 -5.79
C ALA A 211 -16.52 6.20 -6.77
N ASN A 212 -15.72 5.34 -7.42
CA ASN A 212 -16.19 4.31 -8.32
C ASN A 212 -16.20 2.95 -7.61
N LEU A 213 -17.37 2.40 -7.32
CA LEU A 213 -17.58 1.07 -6.74
C LEU A 213 -18.17 0.06 -7.74
N ARG A 214 -18.17 0.36 -9.05
CA ARG A 214 -18.74 -0.55 -10.03
C ARG A 214 -18.02 -1.89 -10.03
N GLY A 215 -18.80 -2.97 -9.99
CA GLY A 215 -18.27 -4.34 -9.91
C GLY A 215 -17.74 -4.74 -8.54
N ALA A 216 -17.61 -3.82 -7.59
CA ALA A 216 -17.13 -4.15 -6.25
C ALA A 216 -18.15 -5.01 -5.47
N ASP A 217 -17.63 -5.91 -4.62
CA ASP A 217 -18.46 -6.56 -3.59
C ASP A 217 -18.68 -5.58 -2.43
N ILE A 218 -19.89 -5.05 -2.36
CA ILE A 218 -20.33 -4.09 -1.33
C ILE A 218 -21.26 -4.73 -0.31
N SER A 219 -21.23 -6.04 -0.16
CA SER A 219 -22.06 -6.77 0.78
C SER A 219 -21.78 -6.31 2.21
N GLY A 220 -22.81 -5.80 2.87
CA GLY A 220 -22.72 -5.24 4.22
C GLY A 220 -22.44 -3.74 4.27
N LEU A 221 -22.27 -3.04 3.16
CA LEU A 221 -22.11 -1.59 3.14
C LEU A 221 -23.41 -0.89 3.57
N ASP A 222 -23.32 -0.08 4.64
CA ASP A 222 -24.40 0.79 5.10
C ASP A 222 -24.07 2.26 4.75
N LEU A 223 -24.83 2.84 3.83
CA LEU A 223 -24.63 4.24 3.42
C LEU A 223 -24.80 5.24 4.57
N ARG A 224 -25.52 4.89 5.63
CA ARG A 224 -25.76 5.75 6.80
C ARG A 224 -24.53 5.90 7.68
N GLU A 225 -23.60 4.96 7.61
CA GLU A 225 -22.35 4.98 8.36
C GLU A 225 -21.26 5.77 7.66
N LEU A 226 -21.42 6.07 6.37
CA LEU A 226 -20.45 6.82 5.59
C LEU A 226 -20.42 8.31 5.95
N GLY A 227 -19.25 8.91 5.94
CA GLY A 227 -19.07 10.36 6.10
C GLY A 227 -19.61 11.15 4.91
N SER A 228 -19.48 10.61 3.69
CA SER A 228 -20.10 11.18 2.48
C SER A 228 -20.10 10.15 1.32
N PHE A 229 -21.13 10.21 0.46
CA PHE A 229 -21.28 9.36 -0.72
C PHE A 229 -21.93 10.06 -1.93
N THR A 230 -21.99 11.40 -1.94
CA THR A 230 -22.58 12.14 -3.06
C THR A 230 -21.86 11.84 -4.36
N GLY A 231 -22.60 11.41 -5.40
CA GLY A 231 -22.00 11.05 -6.69
C GLY A 231 -21.28 9.71 -6.72
N LEU A 232 -21.47 8.86 -5.71
CA LEU A 232 -20.97 7.49 -5.68
C LEU A 232 -21.44 6.74 -6.95
N LYS A 233 -20.54 6.03 -7.62
CA LYS A 233 -20.79 5.30 -8.85
C LYS A 233 -20.89 3.81 -8.57
N ILE A 234 -22.07 3.22 -8.87
CA ILE A 234 -22.39 1.81 -8.65
C ILE A 234 -23.11 1.24 -9.86
N ASN A 235 -23.21 -0.08 -9.93
CA ASN A 235 -24.05 -0.80 -10.89
C ASN A 235 -25.51 -0.93 -10.39
N PRO A 236 -26.49 -1.16 -11.28
CA PRO A 236 -27.89 -1.34 -10.88
C PRO A 236 -28.11 -2.46 -9.85
N ASP A 237 -27.41 -3.59 -9.98
CA ASP A 237 -27.53 -4.71 -9.03
C ASP A 237 -27.03 -4.33 -7.63
N GLN A 238 -25.96 -3.54 -7.56
CA GLN A 238 -25.44 -3.00 -6.30
C GLN A 238 -26.44 -2.03 -5.66
N ALA A 239 -27.17 -1.23 -6.45
CA ALA A 239 -28.21 -0.36 -5.93
C ALA A 239 -29.33 -1.15 -5.24
N LEU A 240 -29.74 -2.30 -5.81
CA LEU A 240 -30.72 -3.18 -5.18
C LEU A 240 -30.22 -3.74 -3.84
N THR A 241 -28.96 -4.14 -3.77
CA THR A 241 -28.32 -4.62 -2.53
C THR A 241 -28.33 -3.54 -1.43
N LEU A 242 -27.95 -2.31 -1.78
CA LEU A 242 -27.95 -1.18 -0.85
C LEU A 242 -29.35 -0.82 -0.35
N LEU A 243 -30.34 -0.80 -1.24
CA LEU A 243 -31.74 -0.53 -0.89
C LEU A 243 -32.29 -1.63 0.03
N ALA A 244 -31.99 -2.89 -0.25
CA ALA A 244 -32.38 -4.00 0.61
C ALA A 244 -31.75 -3.91 2.01
N GLY A 245 -30.47 -3.54 2.08
CA GLY A 245 -29.74 -3.30 3.33
C GLY A 245 -30.33 -2.14 4.15
N ALA A 246 -30.87 -1.11 3.47
CA ALA A 246 -31.59 -0.01 4.09
C ALA A 246 -33.04 -0.36 4.47
N GLY A 247 -33.49 -1.60 4.27
CA GLY A 247 -34.86 -2.05 4.56
C GLY A 247 -35.88 -1.65 3.50
N ILE A 248 -35.46 -1.25 2.30
CA ILE A 248 -36.34 -0.84 1.20
C ILE A 248 -36.61 -2.03 0.28
N ASN A 249 -37.87 -2.43 0.16
CA ASN A 249 -38.31 -3.45 -0.80
C ASN A 249 -38.49 -2.84 -2.18
N VAL A 250 -37.67 -3.28 -3.13
CA VAL A 250 -37.83 -2.89 -4.53
C VAL A 250 -38.64 -3.96 -5.26
N ALA A 251 -39.84 -3.60 -5.71
CA ALA A 251 -40.67 -4.47 -6.58
C ALA A 251 -39.95 -4.63 -7.93
N ARG A 252 -39.78 -5.87 -8.39
CA ARG A 252 -39.34 -6.11 -9.77
C ARG A 252 -40.51 -5.72 -10.71
N PRO A 253 -40.24 -5.01 -11.82
CA PRO A 253 -41.29 -4.79 -12.82
C PRO A 253 -41.79 -6.16 -13.28
N THR A 254 -43.06 -6.38 -13.14
CA THR A 254 -43.73 -7.54 -13.76
C THR A 254 -43.52 -7.42 -15.27
N ALA A 255 -42.87 -8.42 -15.86
CA ALA A 255 -42.84 -8.51 -17.34
C ALA A 255 -44.29 -8.43 -17.83
N THR A 256 -44.66 -7.32 -18.47
CA THR A 256 -45.89 -7.23 -19.23
C THR A 256 -45.72 -8.11 -20.49
N GLU A 257 -46.51 -9.22 -20.53
CA GLU A 257 -46.66 -10.04 -21.70
C GLU A 257 -47.11 -9.23 -22.94
#